data_4a770372f30c8e8587696caa5db9f50c
#
_entry.id   4a770372f30c8e8587696caa5db9f50c
#
_cell.length_a   1.000
_cell.length_b   1.000
_cell.length_c   1.000
_cell.angle_alpha   90.00
_cell.angle_beta   90.00
_cell.angle_gamma   90.00
#
_symmetry.space_group_name_H-M   'P 1'
#
loop_
_entity.id
_entity.type
_entity.pdbx_description
1 polymer ?
#
loop_
_entity_poly.entity_id
_entity_poly.type
_entity_poly.pdbx_seq_one_letter_code
_entity_poly.pdbx_strand_id
1 'polypeptide(L)'
;MALDFGKLDKVASKKCDVVPVVVQDSRTGAVLIAAYVNAIALAETMKQRVVCLWSTSRNELWVKGATSGDTLDLDEVRINCEQNSLLFLCTPRRKGACHTKDPVTGISRVSCYYRRVVEEDGGLALSHIVEGPARTVRLRTAGLFVVAAAAAAALITTAALRRR
;
A
#
# COMPACT_ATOMS: atom_id res chain seq x y z
N MET A 1 6.13 10.07 23.12
CA MET A 1 6.02 8.97 22.12
C MET A 1 7.24 8.08 22.25
N ALA A 2 7.08 6.75 22.21
CA ALA A 2 8.20 5.81 22.23
C ALA A 2 8.13 4.94 20.95
N LEU A 3 9.21 4.94 20.15
CA LEU A 3 9.39 4.08 18.99
C LEU A 3 10.34 2.94 19.36
N ASP A 4 10.07 1.74 18.83
CA ASP A 4 10.92 0.57 19.05
C ASP A 4 12.04 0.53 17.98
N PHE A 5 13.06 1.36 18.15
CA PHE A 5 14.22 1.38 17.23
C PHE A 5 15.05 0.09 17.28
N GLY A 6 14.92 -0.73 18.34
CA GLY A 6 15.57 -2.04 18.42
C GLY A 6 14.80 -3.18 17.74
N LYS A 7 13.76 -2.89 16.94
CA LYS A 7 12.92 -3.93 16.32
C LYS A 7 13.72 -4.84 15.38
N LEU A 8 14.61 -4.31 14.57
CA LEU A 8 15.40 -5.11 13.63
C LEU A 8 16.39 -6.03 14.33
N ASP A 9 17.01 -5.57 15.41
CA ASP A 9 17.91 -6.41 16.23
C ASP A 9 17.15 -7.57 16.87
N LYS A 10 15.92 -7.32 17.34
CA LYS A 10 15.04 -8.36 17.88
C LYS A 10 14.65 -9.39 16.82
N VAL A 11 14.45 -8.97 15.58
CA VAL A 11 14.17 -9.88 14.45
C VAL A 11 15.42 -10.68 14.10
N ALA A 12 16.59 -10.02 13.97
CA ALA A 12 17.85 -10.67 13.67
C ALA A 12 18.26 -11.71 14.74
N SER A 13 18.06 -11.40 16.02
CA SER A 13 18.36 -12.31 17.14
C SER A 13 17.57 -13.63 17.10
N LYS A 14 16.41 -13.64 16.44
CA LYS A 14 15.57 -14.84 16.28
C LYS A 14 16.05 -15.75 15.15
N LYS A 15 17.04 -15.34 14.36
CA LYS A 15 17.57 -16.08 13.20
C LYS A 15 16.44 -16.52 12.25
N CYS A 16 15.43 -15.66 12.07
CA CYS A 16 14.36 -15.88 11.13
C CYS A 16 14.79 -15.39 9.74
N ASP A 17 14.79 -16.26 8.74
CA ASP A 17 15.02 -15.87 7.34
C ASP A 17 13.76 -15.19 6.80
N VAL A 18 13.63 -13.89 7.04
CA VAL A 18 12.46 -13.10 6.68
C VAL A 18 12.84 -11.87 5.87
N VAL A 19 11.93 -11.45 5.01
CA VAL A 19 11.98 -10.15 4.35
C VAL A 19 10.79 -9.29 4.79
N PRO A 20 10.92 -7.96 4.83
CA PRO A 20 9.80 -7.08 5.10
C PRO A 20 8.76 -7.14 3.99
N VAL A 21 7.51 -6.98 4.36
CA VAL A 21 6.38 -6.87 3.44
C VAL A 21 5.49 -5.71 3.85
N VAL A 22 5.10 -4.90 2.87
CA VAL A 22 4.04 -3.91 3.00
C VAL A 22 2.77 -4.50 2.43
N VAL A 23 1.66 -4.41 3.16
CA VAL A 23 0.34 -4.85 2.69
C VAL A 23 -0.51 -3.61 2.43
N GLN A 24 -1.04 -3.50 1.23
CA GLN A 24 -1.76 -2.33 0.73
C GLN A 24 -3.13 -2.74 0.17
N ASP A 25 -4.16 -1.98 0.48
CA ASP A 25 -5.47 -2.14 -0.18
C ASP A 25 -5.35 -1.72 -1.65
N SER A 26 -5.61 -2.65 -2.56
CA SER A 26 -5.50 -2.45 -4.01
C SER A 26 -6.49 -1.42 -4.56
N ARG A 27 -7.62 -1.20 -3.89
CA ARG A 27 -8.69 -0.30 -4.32
C ARG A 27 -8.48 1.14 -3.85
N THR A 28 -7.95 1.31 -2.65
CA THR A 28 -7.82 2.65 -2.01
C THR A 28 -6.39 3.17 -2.01
N GLY A 29 -5.40 2.28 -2.20
CA GLY A 29 -3.99 2.59 -2.05
C GLY A 29 -3.55 2.75 -0.59
N ALA A 30 -4.44 2.53 0.38
CA ALA A 30 -4.09 2.64 1.79
C ALA A 30 -3.12 1.53 2.21
N VAL A 31 -2.04 1.90 2.89
CA VAL A 31 -1.16 0.93 3.55
C VAL A 31 -1.85 0.40 4.79
N LEU A 32 -2.03 -0.91 4.88
CA LEU A 32 -2.78 -1.57 5.95
C LEU A 32 -1.87 -2.02 7.09
N ILE A 33 -0.73 -2.62 6.76
CA ILE A 33 0.25 -3.14 7.73
C ILE A 33 1.63 -3.27 7.07
N ALA A 34 2.70 -3.09 7.84
CA ALA A 34 4.03 -3.57 7.50
C ALA A 34 4.37 -4.73 8.46
N ALA A 35 4.89 -5.82 7.90
CA ALA A 35 5.16 -7.05 8.62
C ALA A 35 6.35 -7.79 7.99
N TYR A 36 6.47 -9.08 8.25
CA TYR A 36 7.51 -9.93 7.69
C TYR A 36 6.91 -11.17 7.06
N VAL A 37 7.61 -11.70 6.05
CA VAL A 37 7.33 -12.99 5.43
C VAL A 37 8.63 -13.78 5.28
N ASN A 38 8.53 -15.11 5.34
CA ASN A 38 9.56 -16.05 4.93
C ASN A 38 9.07 -16.85 3.71
N ALA A 39 9.87 -17.76 3.22
CA ALA A 39 9.51 -18.60 2.06
C ALA A 39 8.20 -19.38 2.30
N ILE A 40 7.96 -19.89 3.52
CA ILE A 40 6.76 -20.63 3.88
C ILE A 40 5.53 -19.72 3.81
N ALA A 41 5.59 -18.55 4.46
CA ALA A 41 4.47 -17.60 4.47
C ALA A 41 4.14 -17.08 3.07
N LEU A 42 5.15 -16.84 2.23
CA LEU A 42 4.95 -16.44 0.85
C LEU A 42 4.28 -17.57 0.04
N ALA A 43 4.76 -18.81 0.16
CA ALA A 43 4.17 -19.96 -0.53
C ALA A 43 2.69 -20.15 -0.13
N GLU A 44 2.38 -20.08 1.16
CA GLU A 44 1.01 -20.20 1.66
C GLU A 44 0.14 -19.01 1.21
N THR A 45 0.67 -17.80 1.15
CA THR A 45 -0.04 -16.64 0.60
C THR A 45 -0.43 -16.86 -0.86
N MET A 46 0.51 -17.34 -1.68
CA MET A 46 0.26 -17.61 -3.10
C MET A 46 -0.73 -18.74 -3.31
N LYS A 47 -0.65 -19.80 -2.50
CA LYS A 47 -1.52 -20.97 -2.56
C LYS A 47 -2.96 -20.68 -2.12
N GLN A 48 -3.11 -20.01 -0.97
CA GLN A 48 -4.42 -19.76 -0.37
C GLN A 48 -5.10 -18.52 -0.94
N ARG A 49 -4.37 -17.65 -1.65
CA ARG A 49 -4.81 -16.33 -2.10
C ARG A 49 -5.32 -15.46 -0.95
N VAL A 50 -4.74 -15.63 0.24
CA VAL A 50 -4.99 -14.86 1.46
C VAL A 50 -3.66 -14.45 2.06
N VAL A 51 -3.58 -13.25 2.60
CA VAL A 51 -2.35 -12.72 3.19
C VAL A 51 -1.91 -13.57 4.39
N CYS A 52 -0.81 -14.30 4.23
CA CYS A 52 -0.10 -15.05 5.25
C CYS A 52 1.23 -14.35 5.54
N LEU A 53 1.52 -14.14 6.80
CA LEU A 53 2.68 -13.41 7.30
C LEU A 53 3.51 -14.34 8.20
N TRP A 54 4.72 -13.90 8.55
CA TRP A 54 5.54 -14.59 9.53
C TRP A 54 5.61 -13.78 10.83
N SER A 55 5.15 -14.38 11.92
CA SER A 55 5.26 -13.79 13.26
C SER A 55 6.67 -13.95 13.79
N THR A 56 7.49 -12.92 13.72
CA THR A 56 8.88 -12.95 14.21
C THR A 56 8.99 -13.10 15.72
N SER A 57 7.97 -12.73 16.49
CA SER A 57 7.95 -12.89 17.95
C SER A 57 7.64 -14.32 18.38
N ARG A 58 6.71 -15.00 17.65
CA ARG A 58 6.30 -16.38 17.94
C ARG A 58 7.05 -17.41 17.10
N ASN A 59 7.74 -16.96 16.04
CA ASN A 59 8.44 -17.78 15.04
C ASN A 59 7.49 -18.79 14.36
N GLU A 60 6.33 -18.32 13.91
CA GLU A 60 5.29 -19.14 13.29
C GLU A 60 4.54 -18.44 12.16
N LEU A 61 3.89 -19.24 11.32
CA LEU A 61 2.99 -18.76 10.28
C LEU A 61 1.80 -18.05 10.90
N TRP A 62 1.47 -16.88 10.37
CA TRP A 62 0.33 -16.09 10.80
C TRP A 62 -0.57 -15.75 9.63
N VAL A 63 -1.70 -16.45 9.50
CA VAL A 63 -2.74 -16.10 8.54
C VAL A 63 -3.47 -14.86 9.05
N LYS A 64 -3.37 -13.76 8.30
CA LYS A 64 -3.98 -12.48 8.70
C LYS A 64 -5.49 -12.61 8.78
N GLY A 65 -6.02 -12.31 9.94
CA GLY A 65 -7.47 -12.36 10.18
C GLY A 65 -8.04 -13.73 10.53
N ALA A 66 -7.21 -14.78 10.69
CA ALA A 66 -7.70 -16.11 11.04
C ALA A 66 -8.58 -16.14 12.31
N THR A 67 -8.24 -15.33 13.31
CA THR A 67 -8.99 -15.22 14.57
C THR A 67 -10.05 -14.12 14.56
N SER A 68 -9.73 -12.95 13.99
CA SER A 68 -10.62 -11.78 14.00
C SER A 68 -11.67 -11.80 12.86
N GLY A 69 -11.45 -12.60 11.82
CA GLY A 69 -12.22 -12.58 10.58
C GLY A 69 -11.86 -11.44 9.63
N ASP A 70 -10.87 -10.59 9.98
CA ASP A 70 -10.39 -9.49 9.14
C ASP A 70 -9.31 -9.99 8.18
N THR A 71 -9.68 -10.96 7.35
CA THR A 71 -8.83 -11.55 6.31
C THR A 71 -8.66 -10.59 5.14
N LEU A 72 -7.53 -10.73 4.46
CA LEU A 72 -7.15 -9.93 3.30
C LEU A 72 -6.94 -10.87 2.12
N ASP A 73 -7.79 -10.76 1.08
CA ASP A 73 -7.63 -11.52 -0.14
C ASP A 73 -6.48 -10.97 -0.96
N LEU A 74 -5.58 -11.84 -1.42
CA LEU A 74 -4.43 -11.46 -2.20
C LEU A 74 -4.83 -11.20 -3.66
N ASP A 75 -4.57 -9.99 -4.13
CA ASP A 75 -4.72 -9.62 -5.53
C ASP A 75 -3.41 -9.82 -6.31
N GLU A 76 -2.29 -9.25 -5.80
CA GLU A 76 -0.99 -9.25 -6.47
C GLU A 76 0.16 -9.23 -5.45
N VAL A 77 1.29 -9.84 -5.82
CA VAL A 77 2.57 -9.72 -5.09
C VAL A 77 3.58 -9.02 -5.99
N ARG A 78 4.21 -7.98 -5.46
CA ARG A 78 5.32 -7.29 -6.11
C ARG A 78 6.58 -7.41 -5.28
N ILE A 79 7.73 -7.48 -5.96
CA ILE A 79 9.05 -7.51 -5.34
C ILE A 79 9.81 -6.22 -5.70
N ASN A 80 10.63 -5.70 -4.78
CA ASN A 80 11.49 -4.57 -5.08
C ASN A 80 12.69 -4.96 -5.96
N CYS A 81 13.41 -3.97 -6.48
CA CYS A 81 14.55 -4.17 -7.40
C CYS A 81 15.69 -5.01 -6.80
N GLU A 82 15.91 -4.95 -5.49
CA GLU A 82 16.94 -5.72 -4.78
C GLU A 82 16.46 -7.11 -4.33
N GLN A 83 15.20 -7.46 -4.58
CA GLN A 83 14.57 -8.73 -4.20
C GLN A 83 14.63 -9.03 -2.70
N ASN A 84 14.61 -8.01 -1.87
CA ASN A 84 14.72 -8.11 -0.41
C ASN A 84 13.51 -7.54 0.35
N SER A 85 12.46 -7.09 -0.35
CA SER A 85 11.18 -6.69 0.24
C SER A 85 10.02 -6.92 -0.71
N LEU A 86 8.81 -7.08 -0.16
CA LEU A 86 7.61 -7.38 -0.91
C LEU A 86 6.53 -6.31 -0.68
N LEU A 87 5.67 -6.15 -1.68
CA LEU A 87 4.41 -5.43 -1.60
C LEU A 87 3.28 -6.41 -1.94
N PHE A 88 2.37 -6.63 -0.98
CA PHE A 88 1.14 -7.37 -1.20
C PHE A 88 0.00 -6.39 -1.47
N LEU A 89 -0.56 -6.44 -2.66
CA LEU A 89 -1.81 -5.78 -2.98
C LEU A 89 -2.95 -6.72 -2.61
N CYS A 90 -3.91 -6.24 -1.84
CA CYS A 90 -4.97 -7.08 -1.32
C CYS A 90 -6.31 -6.34 -1.23
N THR A 91 -7.38 -7.12 -1.14
CA THR A 91 -8.74 -6.64 -0.88
C THR A 91 -9.18 -7.12 0.51
N PRO A 92 -9.42 -6.21 1.48
CA PRO A 92 -9.98 -6.57 2.76
C PRO A 92 -11.40 -7.15 2.62
N ARG A 93 -11.67 -8.32 3.24
CA ARG A 93 -13.03 -8.91 3.27
C ARG A 93 -13.99 -8.14 4.15
N ARG A 94 -13.46 -7.42 5.16
CA ARG A 94 -14.23 -6.58 6.08
C ARG A 94 -13.68 -5.16 6.05
N LYS A 95 -14.34 -4.25 6.78
CA LYS A 95 -13.97 -2.83 6.81
C LYS A 95 -12.61 -2.55 7.49
N GLY A 96 -12.15 -3.43 8.39
CA GLY A 96 -10.93 -3.23 9.17
C GLY A 96 -9.85 -4.28 8.86
N ALA A 97 -8.59 -3.87 8.92
CA ALA A 97 -7.43 -4.75 8.78
C ALA A 97 -6.58 -4.81 10.06
N CYS A 98 -6.71 -3.85 10.97
CA CYS A 98 -5.96 -3.78 12.21
C CYS A 98 -6.60 -4.71 13.28
N HIS A 99 -5.77 -5.25 14.17
CA HIS A 99 -6.24 -6.01 15.34
C HIS A 99 -6.79 -5.11 16.46
N THR A 100 -6.52 -3.80 16.40
CA THR A 100 -7.10 -2.83 17.33
C THR A 100 -8.45 -2.34 16.83
N LYS A 101 -9.36 -2.13 17.80
CA LYS A 101 -10.70 -1.63 17.52
C LYS A 101 -10.82 -0.15 17.84
N ASP A 102 -11.68 0.52 17.15
CA ASP A 102 -12.10 1.85 17.52
C ASP A 102 -12.91 1.78 18.83
N PRO A 103 -12.58 2.56 19.88
CA PRO A 103 -13.24 2.45 21.19
C PRO A 103 -14.70 2.90 21.18
N VAL A 104 -15.11 3.72 20.21
CA VAL A 104 -16.47 4.24 20.11
C VAL A 104 -17.37 3.28 19.33
N THR A 105 -16.86 2.77 18.18
CA THR A 105 -17.66 1.94 17.29
C THR A 105 -17.47 0.44 17.51
N GLY A 106 -16.42 0.02 18.20
CA GLY A 106 -16.04 -1.39 18.39
C GLY A 106 -15.58 -2.09 17.09
N ILE A 107 -15.49 -1.35 15.96
CA ILE A 107 -15.08 -1.88 14.66
C ILE A 107 -13.56 -1.91 14.58
N SER A 108 -12.99 -2.94 13.94
CA SER A 108 -11.56 -3.01 13.65
C SER A 108 -11.13 -1.82 12.80
N ARG A 109 -10.03 -1.17 13.16
CA ARG A 109 -9.49 -0.02 12.41
C ARG A 109 -9.06 -0.45 11.02
N VAL A 110 -9.24 0.42 10.04
CA VAL A 110 -8.93 0.15 8.63
C VAL A 110 -7.46 -0.23 8.45
N SER A 111 -6.55 0.48 9.13
CA SER A 111 -5.11 0.32 9.00
C SER A 111 -4.44 0.29 10.37
N CYS A 112 -3.28 -0.38 10.47
CA CYS A 112 -2.38 -0.25 11.63
C CYS A 112 -1.78 1.16 11.75
N TYR A 113 -1.82 1.95 10.67
CA TYR A 113 -1.33 3.33 10.62
C TYR A 113 -2.43 4.36 10.88
N TYR A 114 -3.27 4.12 11.88
CA TYR A 114 -4.40 5.00 12.25
C TYR A 114 -4.01 6.21 13.09
N ARG A 115 -2.71 6.40 13.38
CA ARG A 115 -2.16 7.54 14.11
C ARG A 115 -1.10 8.24 13.28
N ARG A 116 -1.00 9.54 13.42
CA ARG A 116 0.07 10.37 12.85
C ARG A 116 0.93 10.95 13.96
N VAL A 117 2.18 11.19 13.64
CA VAL A 117 3.09 11.94 14.50
C VAL A 117 2.85 13.42 14.25
N VAL A 118 2.71 14.19 15.30
CA VAL A 118 2.55 15.65 15.28
C VAL A 118 3.56 16.31 16.23
N GLU A 119 3.90 17.56 15.96
CA GLU A 119 4.64 18.37 16.93
C GLU A 119 3.62 19.04 17.86
N GLU A 120 3.85 18.92 19.17
CA GLU A 120 3.01 19.49 20.22
C GLU A 120 3.93 19.88 21.39
N ASP A 121 3.82 21.11 21.86
CA ASP A 121 4.58 21.65 23.02
C ASP A 121 6.10 21.40 22.92
N GLY A 122 6.67 21.55 21.72
CA GLY A 122 8.11 21.35 21.47
C GLY A 122 8.59 19.90 21.50
N GLY A 123 7.68 18.92 21.49
CA GLY A 123 7.95 17.49 21.43
C GLY A 123 7.13 16.78 20.34
N LEU A 124 7.33 15.46 20.25
CA LEU A 124 6.55 14.63 19.32
C LEU A 124 5.41 13.94 20.08
N ALA A 125 4.19 14.09 19.56
CA ALA A 125 2.98 13.47 20.06
C ALA A 125 2.30 12.58 19.01
N LEU A 126 1.32 11.77 19.43
CA LEU A 126 0.51 10.95 18.55
C LEU A 126 -0.91 11.53 18.49
N SER A 127 -1.36 11.81 17.28
CA SER A 127 -2.74 12.21 16.99
C SER A 127 -3.46 11.09 16.22
N HIS A 128 -4.72 10.83 16.57
CA HIS A 128 -5.54 9.88 15.82
C HIS A 128 -5.94 10.47 14.47
N ILE A 129 -5.86 9.66 13.42
CA ILE A 129 -6.42 10.01 12.12
C ILE A 129 -7.91 9.73 12.22
N VAL A 130 -8.74 10.77 12.07
CA VAL A 130 -10.18 10.59 11.92
C VAL A 130 -10.40 9.99 10.54
N GLU A 131 -10.85 8.73 10.51
CA GLU A 131 -11.20 8.06 9.26
C GLU A 131 -12.49 8.71 8.72
N GLY A 132 -12.31 9.69 7.84
CA GLY A 132 -13.40 10.21 7.01
C GLY A 132 -13.79 9.19 5.93
N PRO A 133 -14.89 9.43 5.17
CA PRO A 133 -15.23 8.62 4.03
C PRO A 133 -14.00 8.52 3.11
N ALA A 134 -13.69 7.30 2.65
CA ALA A 134 -12.49 6.99 1.88
C ALA A 134 -12.22 8.11 0.87
N ARG A 135 -11.09 8.79 1.02
CA ARG A 135 -10.66 9.76 0.02
C ARG A 135 -10.40 8.97 -1.25
N THR A 136 -11.33 9.07 -2.18
CA THR A 136 -11.08 8.65 -3.55
C THR A 136 -9.86 9.43 -4.00
N VAL A 137 -8.72 8.76 -4.17
CA VAL A 137 -7.56 9.34 -4.80
C VAL A 137 -8.02 9.66 -6.22
N ARG A 138 -8.45 10.90 -6.45
CA ARG A 138 -8.58 11.38 -7.82
C ARG A 138 -7.18 11.32 -8.40
N LEU A 139 -6.89 10.32 -9.20
CA LEU A 139 -5.81 10.37 -10.15
C LEU A 139 -6.04 11.71 -10.89
N ARG A 140 -5.19 12.69 -10.62
CA ARG A 140 -5.06 13.84 -11.49
C ARG A 140 -4.56 13.22 -12.79
N THR A 141 -5.47 12.94 -13.71
CA THR A 141 -5.12 12.77 -15.09
C THR A 141 -4.34 14.03 -15.43
N ALA A 142 -3.02 13.88 -15.57
CA ALA A 142 -2.19 14.91 -16.18
C ALA A 142 -2.91 15.29 -17.45
N GLY A 143 -3.37 16.54 -17.53
CA GLY A 143 -4.11 17.01 -18.68
C GLY A 143 -3.32 16.64 -19.91
N LEU A 144 -3.95 15.87 -20.80
CA LEU A 144 -3.46 15.63 -22.12
C LEU A 144 -3.43 17.02 -22.77
N PHE A 145 -2.25 17.65 -22.80
CA PHE A 145 -2.04 18.82 -23.65
C PHE A 145 -2.17 18.31 -25.09
N VAL A 146 -3.37 18.42 -25.63
CA VAL A 146 -3.58 18.32 -27.05
C VAL A 146 -2.89 19.54 -27.64
N VAL A 147 -1.66 19.37 -28.09
CA VAL A 147 -1.00 20.32 -28.98
C VAL A 147 -1.77 20.22 -30.28
N ALA A 148 -2.72 21.13 -30.48
CA ALA A 148 -3.35 21.34 -31.75
C ALA A 148 -2.26 21.86 -32.71
N ALA A 149 -1.67 20.97 -33.51
CA ALA A 149 -0.86 21.33 -34.64
C ALA A 149 -1.77 22.05 -35.64
N ALA A 150 -1.72 23.38 -35.66
CA ALA A 150 -2.33 24.17 -36.68
C ALA A 150 -1.61 23.85 -38.00
N ALA A 151 -2.24 23.03 -38.84
CA ALA A 151 -1.84 22.83 -40.19
C ALA A 151 -2.09 24.15 -40.97
N ALA A 152 -1.04 24.93 -41.14
CA ALA A 152 -1.04 26.05 -42.06
C ALA A 152 -1.13 25.48 -43.48
N ALA A 153 -2.32 25.50 -44.06
CA ALA A 153 -2.53 25.22 -45.46
C ALA A 153 -1.89 26.35 -46.28
N ALA A 154 -0.71 26.10 -46.81
CA ALA A 154 -0.11 26.96 -47.81
C ALA A 154 -0.88 26.79 -49.15
N LEU A 155 -1.75 27.74 -49.44
CA LEU A 155 -2.33 27.93 -50.74
C LEU A 155 -1.20 28.33 -51.71
N ILE A 156 -0.68 27.39 -52.49
CA ILE A 156 0.15 27.68 -53.64
C ILE A 156 -0.80 28.00 -54.78
N THR A 157 -0.98 29.28 -55.04
CA THR A 157 -1.59 29.82 -56.26
C THR A 157 -0.67 29.52 -57.44
N THR A 158 -1.07 28.61 -58.31
CA THR A 158 -0.47 28.41 -59.59
C THR A 158 -0.89 29.56 -60.51
N ALA A 159 -0.06 30.57 -60.55
CA ALA A 159 -0.16 31.62 -61.63
C ALA A 159 0.34 31.03 -62.96
N ALA A 160 -0.50 31.12 -63.91
CA ALA A 160 -0.28 30.74 -65.30
C ALA A 160 0.99 31.38 -65.91
N LEU A 161 1.78 30.58 -66.58
CA LEU A 161 2.62 31.06 -67.62
C LEU A 161 2.17 30.43 -68.95
N ARG A 162 1.37 31.18 -69.66
CA ARG A 162 1.28 31.08 -71.11
C ARG A 162 2.49 31.78 -71.76
N ARG A 163 3.13 31.15 -72.72
CA ARG A 163 3.78 31.62 -73.95
C ARG A 163 5.01 30.78 -74.24
N ARG A 164 5.10 30.08 -75.15
CA ARG A 164 5.20 29.92 -76.62
C ARG A 164 5.67 28.50 -76.89
#